data_64af6e636602e290a8135d962a3f1278
#
_entry.id   64af6e636602e290a8135d962a3f1278
#
_cell.length_a   1.000
_cell.length_b   1.000
_cell.length_c   1.000
_cell.angle_alpha   90.00
_cell.angle_beta   90.00
_cell.angle_gamma   90.00
#
_symmetry.space_group_name_H-M   'P 1'
#
loop_
_entity.id
_entity.type
_entity.pdbx_description
1 polymer ?
#
loop_
_entity_poly.entity_id
_entity_poly.type
_entity_poly.pdbx_seq_one_letter_code
_entity_poly.pdbx_strand_id
1 'polypeptide(L)'
;MELPLFGTNLKEISKYICVFREKVVLLQSETIKFYRVMAASQYNRYIWLVETIRRAGHISRADIDRKWADSRYNDNKESALPERTFFRYRNAIEELFGIDIKCDRVTGHYYIPDMENNRTKQLLLSQFAVSQSLEKSNDLIDRVIYEDIPGGTEFLTLIADAMRENRWLLATHQRFDSAEPHVLYIAPFCLKVFKQRWYVFGAKREIGEHIAINAKTETRIYALDRMRNMEATDETFKLPRNFAPTAYFSHFYGVFCGPQYKPEHIRVRVAEKSAPFLRTLKLHSSQSEPEPCIFEWYVAPTFDFIQQLRTFGSELEVLSPKSLRDQFAEEAANLCSLYK
;
A
#
# COMPACT_ATOMS: atom_id res chain seq x y z
N MET A 1 40.07 65.23 21.88
CA MET A 1 39.40 64.22 22.69
C MET A 1 39.13 63.02 21.76
N GLU A 2 40.21 62.20 21.63
CA GLU A 2 40.22 61.03 20.70
C GLU A 2 39.69 59.80 21.45
N LEU A 3 38.75 59.10 20.82
CA LEU A 3 38.23 57.82 21.30
C LEU A 3 39.18 56.70 20.83
N PRO A 4 39.57 55.76 21.67
CA PRO A 4 40.43 54.67 21.28
C PRO A 4 39.62 53.62 20.46
N LEU A 5 40.16 53.33 19.27
CA LEU A 5 39.76 52.23 18.43
C LEU A 5 40.10 50.90 19.13
N PHE A 6 39.08 50.17 19.52
CA PHE A 6 39.19 48.78 19.96
C PHE A 6 39.58 47.88 18.79
N GLY A 7 40.83 47.47 18.77
CA GLY A 7 41.32 46.41 17.92
C GLY A 7 40.82 45.05 18.40
N THR A 8 39.61 44.69 18.09
CA THR A 8 39.10 43.34 18.32
C THR A 8 39.67 42.41 17.27
N ASN A 9 40.43 41.44 17.74
CA ASN A 9 41.11 40.42 16.93
C ASN A 9 40.12 39.57 16.16
N LEU A 10 40.03 39.74 14.84
CA LEU A 10 39.14 39.02 13.94
C LEU A 10 39.20 37.47 14.08
N LYS A 11 40.33 36.94 14.58
CA LYS A 11 40.52 35.52 14.89
C LYS A 11 39.71 35.06 16.12
N GLU A 12 39.52 35.91 17.14
CA GLU A 12 38.70 35.59 18.28
C GLU A 12 37.20 35.64 17.95
N ILE A 13 36.76 36.63 17.18
CA ILE A 13 35.40 36.72 16.67
C ILE A 13 35.04 35.50 15.83
N SER A 14 35.95 35.02 14.97
CA SER A 14 35.79 33.81 14.16
C SER A 14 35.59 32.55 15.03
N LYS A 15 36.32 32.44 16.15
CA LYS A 15 36.15 31.32 17.08
C LYS A 15 34.75 31.32 17.76
N TYR A 16 34.27 32.49 18.18
CA TYR A 16 32.93 32.60 18.79
C TYR A 16 31.81 32.34 17.76
N ILE A 17 31.99 32.79 16.52
CA ILE A 17 31.03 32.51 15.44
C ILE A 17 31.00 31.02 15.10
N CYS A 18 32.13 30.33 15.04
CA CYS A 18 32.15 28.86 14.86
C CYS A 18 31.47 28.10 16.00
N VAL A 19 31.76 28.42 17.25
CA VAL A 19 31.15 27.78 18.41
C VAL A 19 29.65 28.07 18.49
N PHE A 20 29.23 29.27 18.07
CA PHE A 20 27.80 29.62 18.02
C PHE A 20 27.08 28.89 16.89
N ARG A 21 27.72 28.73 15.72
CA ARG A 21 27.19 27.98 14.61
C ARG A 21 27.04 26.48 14.93
N GLU A 22 28.03 25.87 15.55
CA GLU A 22 27.97 24.46 15.99
C GLU A 22 26.89 24.25 17.06
N LYS A 23 26.75 25.15 18.03
CA LYS A 23 25.69 25.08 19.05
C LYS A 23 24.29 25.29 18.43
N VAL A 24 24.15 26.19 17.47
CA VAL A 24 22.85 26.40 16.77
C VAL A 24 22.49 25.20 15.92
N VAL A 25 23.45 24.59 15.21
CA VAL A 25 23.23 23.36 14.41
C VAL A 25 22.90 22.17 15.31
N LEU A 26 23.57 22.03 16.45
CA LEU A 26 23.26 21.00 17.46
C LEU A 26 21.86 21.19 18.07
N LEU A 27 21.51 22.41 18.45
CA LEU A 27 20.18 22.74 18.95
C LEU A 27 19.09 22.50 17.91
N GLN A 28 19.32 22.83 16.66
CA GLN A 28 18.39 22.52 15.56
C GLN A 28 18.26 21.01 15.35
N SER A 29 19.36 20.26 15.40
CA SER A 29 19.34 18.80 15.25
C SER A 29 18.61 18.11 16.40
N GLU A 30 18.82 18.54 17.62
CA GLU A 30 18.14 18.05 18.82
C GLU A 30 16.64 18.43 18.82
N THR A 31 16.32 19.65 18.38
CA THR A 31 14.93 20.09 18.23
C THR A 31 14.21 19.29 17.15
N ILE A 32 14.86 19.04 16.00
CA ILE A 32 14.31 18.20 14.93
C ILE A 32 14.13 16.76 15.40
N LYS A 33 15.09 16.19 16.13
CA LYS A 33 14.96 14.86 16.74
C LYS A 33 13.79 14.81 17.73
N PHE A 34 13.67 15.84 18.59
CA PHE A 34 12.57 15.93 19.54
C PHE A 34 11.21 16.02 18.86
N TYR A 35 11.05 16.84 17.80
CA TYR A 35 9.82 16.92 17.01
C TYR A 35 9.52 15.60 16.30
N ARG A 36 10.53 14.90 15.76
CA ARG A 36 10.34 13.57 15.16
C ARG A 36 9.86 12.54 16.17
N VAL A 37 10.47 12.50 17.35
CA VAL A 37 10.07 11.57 18.44
C VAL A 37 8.66 11.88 18.94
N MET A 38 8.31 13.16 19.11
CA MET A 38 6.96 13.59 19.50
C MET A 38 5.92 13.21 18.44
N ALA A 39 6.20 13.47 17.16
CA ALA A 39 5.33 13.08 16.06
C ALA A 39 5.13 11.55 16.04
N ALA A 40 6.20 10.76 16.11
CA ALA A 40 6.15 9.31 16.14
C ALA A 40 5.29 8.77 17.30
N SER A 41 5.42 9.33 18.52
CA SER A 41 4.59 8.97 19.65
C SER A 41 3.11 9.25 19.40
N GLN A 42 2.80 10.37 18.74
CA GLN A 42 1.43 10.76 18.44
C GLN A 42 0.78 9.85 17.39
N TYR A 43 1.51 9.48 16.32
CA TYR A 43 1.04 8.52 15.33
C TYR A 43 0.74 7.15 15.92
N ASN A 44 1.56 6.66 16.85
CA ASN A 44 1.32 5.41 17.55
C ASN A 44 0.01 5.40 18.34
N ARG A 45 -0.37 6.55 18.94
CA ARG A 45 -1.65 6.72 19.65
C ARG A 45 -2.83 6.69 18.65
N TYR A 46 -2.68 7.27 17.45
CA TYR A 46 -3.70 7.19 16.41
C TYR A 46 -3.91 5.76 15.94
N ILE A 47 -2.83 5.04 15.65
CA ILE A 47 -2.88 3.63 15.24
C ILE A 47 -3.50 2.77 16.34
N TRP A 48 -3.11 2.99 17.59
CA TRP A 48 -3.70 2.30 18.74
C TRP A 48 -5.23 2.50 18.79
N LEU A 49 -5.72 3.71 18.60
CA LEU A 49 -7.15 3.99 18.61
C LEU A 49 -7.88 3.29 17.45
N VAL A 50 -7.34 3.38 16.24
CA VAL A 50 -7.90 2.69 15.07
C VAL A 50 -7.95 1.18 15.29
N GLU A 51 -6.86 0.56 15.73
CA GLU A 51 -6.80 -0.89 15.98
C GLU A 51 -7.72 -1.34 17.11
N THR A 52 -7.86 -0.51 18.14
CA THR A 52 -8.76 -0.79 19.28
C THR A 52 -10.22 -0.86 18.81
N ILE A 53 -10.67 0.12 18.02
CA ILE A 53 -12.03 0.17 17.49
C ILE A 53 -12.24 -0.96 16.47
N ARG A 54 -11.28 -1.15 15.55
CA ARG A 54 -11.35 -2.18 14.51
C ARG A 54 -11.53 -3.59 15.10
N ARG A 55 -10.70 -3.95 16.08
CA ARG A 55 -10.76 -5.29 16.73
C ARG A 55 -12.05 -5.54 17.46
N ALA A 56 -12.67 -4.50 17.99
CA ALA A 56 -13.93 -4.60 18.69
C ALA A 56 -15.15 -4.58 17.75
N GLY A 57 -14.97 -4.10 16.50
CA GLY A 57 -16.06 -3.83 15.58
C GLY A 57 -16.88 -2.61 16.03
N HIS A 58 -17.60 -2.76 17.13
CA HIS A 58 -18.34 -1.69 17.83
C HIS A 58 -17.85 -1.62 19.28
N ILE A 59 -17.53 -0.43 19.78
CA ILE A 59 -16.94 -0.26 21.11
C ILE A 59 -17.51 0.98 21.82
N SER A 60 -17.83 0.86 23.12
CA SER A 60 -18.27 1.99 23.91
C SER A 60 -17.09 2.94 24.26
N ARG A 61 -17.42 4.19 24.57
CA ARG A 61 -16.41 5.15 25.04
C ARG A 61 -15.72 4.66 26.34
N ALA A 62 -16.47 4.09 27.24
CA ALA A 62 -15.95 3.54 28.50
C ALA A 62 -14.95 2.39 28.28
N ASP A 63 -15.19 1.55 27.29
CA ASP A 63 -14.24 0.47 26.95
C ASP A 63 -12.97 0.99 26.29
N ILE A 64 -13.07 2.05 25.47
CA ILE A 64 -11.89 2.74 24.93
C ILE A 64 -11.05 3.31 26.07
N ASP A 65 -11.69 3.96 27.05
CA ASP A 65 -11.01 4.54 28.21
C ASP A 65 -10.32 3.47 29.06
N ARG A 66 -10.99 2.33 29.31
CA ARG A 66 -10.40 1.21 30.03
C ARG A 66 -9.17 0.66 29.33
N LYS A 67 -9.25 0.48 27.99
CA LYS A 67 -8.12 0.02 27.18
C LYS A 67 -6.99 1.07 27.09
N TRP A 68 -7.33 2.37 27.19
CA TRP A 68 -6.36 3.43 27.25
C TRP A 68 -5.56 3.40 28.54
N ALA A 69 -6.23 3.19 29.67
CA ALA A 69 -5.56 3.11 30.98
C ALA A 69 -4.44 2.06 30.99
N ASP A 70 -4.67 0.91 30.32
CA ASP A 70 -3.70 -0.19 30.22
C ASP A 70 -2.75 -0.06 29.02
N SER A 71 -2.88 1.00 28.22
CA SER A 71 -2.10 1.15 27.00
C SER A 71 -0.66 1.59 27.30
N ARG A 72 0.31 0.95 26.62
CA ARG A 72 1.72 1.41 26.65
C ARG A 72 1.95 2.81 26.07
N TYR A 73 0.94 3.38 25.40
CA TYR A 73 0.99 4.73 24.82
C TYR A 73 0.41 5.78 25.74
N ASN A 74 -0.07 5.38 26.90
CA ASN A 74 -0.55 6.24 28.00
C ASN A 74 0.62 6.64 28.90
N ASP A 75 1.46 7.54 28.43
CA ASP A 75 2.69 7.96 29.13
C ASP A 75 2.38 8.62 30.48
N ASN A 76 1.23 9.28 30.59
CA ASN A 76 0.80 9.99 31.78
C ASN A 76 0.03 9.12 32.80
N LYS A 77 -0.18 7.84 32.51
CA LYS A 77 -0.98 6.90 33.32
C LYS A 77 -2.38 7.46 33.65
N GLU A 78 -3.02 8.10 32.68
CA GLU A 78 -4.39 8.61 32.79
C GLU A 78 -5.37 7.45 32.90
N SER A 79 -6.39 7.57 33.73
CA SER A 79 -7.43 6.54 33.89
C SER A 79 -8.39 6.48 32.72
N ALA A 80 -8.44 7.52 31.90
CA ALA A 80 -9.27 7.62 30.70
C ALA A 80 -8.57 8.48 29.63
N LEU A 81 -8.90 8.26 28.36
CA LEU A 81 -8.45 9.16 27.29
C LEU A 81 -9.29 10.44 27.34
N PRO A 82 -8.69 11.63 27.62
CA PRO A 82 -9.45 12.87 27.74
C PRO A 82 -10.34 13.11 26.51
N GLU A 83 -11.56 13.57 26.71
CA GLU A 83 -12.55 13.73 25.65
C GLU A 83 -12.03 14.62 24.50
N ARG A 84 -11.44 15.76 24.84
CA ARG A 84 -10.81 16.67 23.88
C ARG A 84 -9.70 15.96 23.06
N THR A 85 -8.93 15.11 23.73
CA THR A 85 -7.84 14.35 23.09
C THR A 85 -8.41 13.28 22.14
N PHE A 86 -9.46 12.58 22.53
CA PHE A 86 -10.15 11.61 21.70
C PHE A 86 -10.68 12.25 20.39
N PHE A 87 -11.39 13.38 20.48
CA PHE A 87 -11.89 14.06 19.28
C PHE A 87 -10.76 14.61 18.42
N ARG A 88 -9.69 15.12 19.01
CA ARG A 88 -8.50 15.54 18.28
C ARG A 88 -7.87 14.36 17.51
N TYR A 89 -7.77 13.19 18.15
CA TYR A 89 -7.24 11.98 17.49
C TYR A 89 -8.16 11.53 16.35
N ARG A 90 -9.45 11.52 16.56
CA ARG A 90 -10.44 11.17 15.54
C ARG A 90 -10.31 12.05 14.29
N ASN A 91 -10.27 13.37 14.48
CA ASN A 91 -10.13 14.32 13.36
C ASN A 91 -8.78 14.16 12.63
N ALA A 92 -7.69 13.99 13.38
CA ALA A 92 -6.38 13.76 12.78
C ALA A 92 -6.28 12.42 12.04
N ILE A 93 -6.94 11.37 12.54
CA ILE A 93 -7.04 10.06 11.87
C ILE A 93 -7.79 10.19 10.55
N GLU A 94 -8.89 10.94 10.54
CA GLU A 94 -9.66 11.22 9.32
C GLU A 94 -8.83 12.02 8.31
N GLU A 95 -8.18 13.10 8.75
CA GLU A 95 -7.35 13.95 7.90
C GLU A 95 -6.12 13.23 7.32
N LEU A 96 -5.38 12.50 8.16
CA LEU A 96 -4.11 11.88 7.77
C LEU A 96 -4.29 10.54 7.05
N PHE A 97 -5.27 9.75 7.45
CA PHE A 97 -5.47 8.39 6.94
C PHE A 97 -6.78 8.21 6.18
N GLY A 98 -7.64 9.23 6.13
CA GLY A 98 -8.96 9.16 5.53
C GLY A 98 -9.84 8.08 6.18
N ILE A 99 -9.65 7.81 7.48
CA ILE A 99 -10.42 6.83 8.24
C ILE A 99 -11.44 7.58 9.09
N ASP A 100 -12.72 7.41 8.77
CA ASP A 100 -13.81 8.02 9.51
C ASP A 100 -14.25 7.10 10.67
N ILE A 101 -14.06 7.58 11.90
CA ILE A 101 -14.54 6.89 13.12
C ILE A 101 -15.94 7.45 13.43
N LYS A 102 -16.97 6.65 13.20
CA LYS A 102 -18.37 7.03 13.46
C LYS A 102 -18.84 6.59 14.83
N CYS A 103 -19.85 7.30 15.32
CA CYS A 103 -20.58 6.94 16.52
C CYS A 103 -22.02 6.61 16.13
N ASP A 104 -22.46 5.41 16.49
CA ASP A 104 -23.87 5.03 16.40
C ASP A 104 -24.65 5.82 17.46
N ARG A 105 -25.60 6.61 17.00
CA ARG A 105 -26.41 7.50 17.87
C ARG A 105 -27.37 6.74 18.79
N VAL A 106 -27.71 5.50 18.46
CA VAL A 106 -28.64 4.67 19.26
C VAL A 106 -27.90 3.99 20.38
N THR A 107 -26.76 3.39 20.08
CA THR A 107 -25.98 2.59 21.04
C THR A 107 -24.86 3.38 21.73
N GLY A 108 -24.48 4.55 21.19
CA GLY A 108 -23.32 5.31 21.64
C GLY A 108 -21.97 4.65 21.36
N HIS A 109 -21.96 3.59 20.52
CA HIS A 109 -20.72 2.87 20.19
C HIS A 109 -20.00 3.50 19.01
N TYR A 110 -18.67 3.49 19.10
CA TYR A 110 -17.80 3.90 18.01
C TYR A 110 -17.46 2.71 17.11
N TYR A 111 -17.40 2.94 15.81
CA TYR A 111 -17.07 1.96 14.78
C TYR A 111 -16.44 2.61 13.57
N ILE A 112 -15.77 1.82 12.75
CA ILE A 112 -15.16 2.27 11.48
C ILE A 112 -15.92 1.58 10.35
N PRO A 113 -16.72 2.33 9.55
CA PRO A 113 -17.42 1.76 8.41
C PRO A 113 -16.42 1.34 7.32
N ASP A 114 -16.75 0.29 6.58
CA ASP A 114 -16.03 -0.18 5.38
C ASP A 114 -14.52 -0.48 5.54
N MET A 115 -14.06 -0.74 6.77
CA MET A 115 -12.66 -1.12 7.01
C MET A 115 -12.27 -2.42 6.30
N GLU A 116 -13.20 -3.36 6.13
CA GLU A 116 -12.95 -4.61 5.41
C GLU A 116 -12.69 -4.38 3.91
N ASN A 117 -13.30 -3.37 3.32
CA ASN A 117 -13.12 -3.00 1.92
C ASN A 117 -11.86 -2.16 1.65
N ASN A 118 -11.17 -1.70 2.69
CA ASN A 118 -10.03 -0.79 2.54
C ASN A 118 -8.69 -1.44 2.94
N ARG A 119 -8.40 -2.60 2.35
CA ARG A 119 -7.16 -3.36 2.60
C ARG A 119 -5.89 -2.52 2.42
N THR A 120 -5.89 -1.57 1.49
CA THR A 120 -4.75 -0.67 1.26
C THR A 120 -4.49 0.21 2.47
N LYS A 121 -5.52 0.80 3.08
CA LYS A 121 -5.36 1.59 4.30
C LYS A 121 -4.90 0.74 5.49
N GLN A 122 -5.42 -0.49 5.62
CA GLN A 122 -4.97 -1.43 6.65
C GLN A 122 -3.49 -1.79 6.50
N LEU A 123 -3.07 -2.08 5.27
CA LEU A 123 -1.67 -2.40 4.97
C LEU A 123 -0.75 -1.24 5.31
N LEU A 124 -1.08 -0.03 4.87
CA LEU A 124 -0.31 1.18 5.16
C LEU A 124 -0.20 1.45 6.65
N LEU A 125 -1.31 1.32 7.39
CA LEU A 125 -1.31 1.48 8.85
C LEU A 125 -0.46 0.43 9.55
N SER A 126 -0.55 -0.83 9.13
CA SER A 126 0.24 -1.91 9.76
C SER A 126 1.72 -1.76 9.49
N GLN A 127 2.11 -1.42 8.26
CA GLN A 127 3.52 -1.14 7.92
C GLN A 127 4.06 0.06 8.68
N PHE A 128 3.28 1.13 8.79
CA PHE A 128 3.66 2.30 9.56
C PHE A 128 3.79 1.99 11.05
N ALA A 129 2.87 1.19 11.63
CA ALA A 129 2.95 0.76 13.03
C ALA A 129 4.22 -0.06 13.31
N VAL A 130 4.59 -0.95 12.40
CA VAL A 130 5.82 -1.76 12.51
C VAL A 130 7.05 -0.86 12.41
N SER A 131 7.11 0.02 11.41
CA SER A 131 8.21 0.98 11.21
C SER A 131 8.44 1.82 12.48
N GLN A 132 7.39 2.41 13.03
CA GLN A 132 7.45 3.22 14.25
C GLN A 132 7.86 2.42 15.50
N SER A 133 7.49 1.13 15.55
CA SER A 133 7.89 0.25 16.67
C SER A 133 9.38 -0.08 16.61
N LEU A 134 9.93 -0.19 15.41
CA LEU A 134 11.34 -0.48 15.16
C LEU A 134 12.24 0.75 15.37
N GLU A 135 11.79 1.96 15.00
CA GLU A 135 12.55 3.20 15.19
C GLU A 135 12.89 3.49 16.67
N LYS A 136 12.05 3.01 17.61
CA LYS A 136 12.29 3.17 19.05
C LYS A 136 13.31 2.19 19.65
N SER A 137 13.72 1.19 18.90
CA SER A 137 14.53 0.07 19.40
C SER A 137 15.50 -0.37 18.31
N ASN A 138 16.63 0.35 18.17
CA ASN A 138 17.67 -0.04 17.20
C ASN A 138 18.14 -1.49 17.37
N ASP A 139 18.04 -2.03 18.57
CA ASP A 139 18.37 -3.40 18.92
C ASP A 139 17.38 -4.46 18.37
N LEU A 140 16.20 -4.03 17.90
CA LEU A 140 15.20 -4.92 17.29
C LEU A 140 15.25 -4.95 15.76
N ILE A 141 15.91 -4.00 15.11
CA ILE A 141 15.98 -3.93 13.63
C ILE A 141 16.61 -5.22 13.09
N ASP A 142 17.68 -5.70 13.72
CA ASP A 142 18.39 -6.92 13.30
C ASP A 142 17.59 -8.22 13.56
N ARG A 143 16.46 -8.13 14.27
CA ARG A 143 15.57 -9.27 14.57
C ARG A 143 14.34 -9.31 13.67
N VAL A 144 14.18 -8.35 12.77
CA VAL A 144 13.06 -8.29 11.83
C VAL A 144 13.60 -8.51 10.42
N ILE A 145 13.23 -9.62 9.84
CA ILE A 145 13.62 -9.99 8.49
C ILE A 145 12.47 -9.65 7.55
N TYR A 146 12.75 -8.80 6.58
CA TYR A 146 11.84 -8.49 5.49
C TYR A 146 12.28 -9.23 4.23
N GLU A 147 11.30 -9.64 3.43
CA GLU A 147 11.60 -10.01 2.06
C GLU A 147 12.08 -8.77 1.28
N ASP A 148 12.99 -8.99 0.32
CA ASP A 148 13.42 -7.92 -0.58
C ASP A 148 12.20 -7.38 -1.35
N ILE A 149 11.89 -6.11 -1.11
CA ILE A 149 10.82 -5.42 -1.84
C ILE A 149 11.47 -4.80 -3.08
N PRO A 150 10.97 -5.13 -4.30
CA PRO A 150 11.45 -4.50 -5.51
C PRO A 150 11.33 -2.97 -5.43
N GLY A 151 12.31 -2.25 -6.00
CA GLY A 151 12.34 -0.79 -6.04
C GLY A 151 11.13 -0.16 -6.75
N GLY A 152 11.24 1.12 -7.11
CA GLY A 152 10.17 1.88 -7.80
C GLY A 152 9.30 2.71 -6.86
N THR A 153 9.52 2.62 -5.55
CA THR A 153 8.79 3.44 -4.56
C THR A 153 9.14 4.93 -4.66
N GLU A 154 10.30 5.26 -5.19
CA GLU A 154 10.75 6.62 -5.49
C GLU A 154 9.83 7.37 -6.46
N PHE A 155 9.11 6.66 -7.32
CA PHE A 155 8.16 7.26 -8.28
C PHE A 155 6.77 7.50 -7.71
N LEU A 156 6.43 6.98 -6.52
CA LEU A 156 5.07 7.01 -5.99
C LEU A 156 4.53 8.42 -5.80
N THR A 157 5.34 9.33 -5.26
CA THR A 157 4.93 10.74 -5.05
C THR A 157 4.66 11.43 -6.38
N LEU A 158 5.58 11.27 -7.35
CA LEU A 158 5.43 11.83 -8.68
C LEU A 158 4.15 11.34 -9.37
N ILE A 159 3.89 10.03 -9.30
CA ILE A 159 2.69 9.43 -9.88
C ILE A 159 1.42 9.94 -9.18
N ALA A 160 1.44 10.03 -7.85
CA ALA A 160 0.29 10.52 -7.09
C ALA A 160 -0.04 11.99 -7.43
N ASP A 161 0.97 12.83 -7.61
CA ASP A 161 0.80 14.22 -8.03
C ASP A 161 0.27 14.30 -9.47
N ALA A 162 0.83 13.51 -10.39
CA ALA A 162 0.34 13.41 -11.76
C ALA A 162 -1.11 12.91 -11.85
N MET A 163 -1.51 11.97 -10.99
CA MET A 163 -2.91 11.52 -10.89
C MET A 163 -3.83 12.63 -10.37
N ARG A 164 -3.40 13.41 -9.38
CA ARG A 164 -4.17 14.53 -8.83
C ARG A 164 -4.42 15.64 -9.86
N GLU A 165 -3.38 15.94 -10.66
CA GLU A 165 -3.42 16.97 -11.68
C GLU A 165 -3.85 16.46 -13.06
N ASN A 166 -4.08 15.14 -13.21
CA ASN A 166 -4.38 14.47 -14.46
C ASN A 166 -3.32 14.77 -15.56
N ARG A 167 -2.04 14.69 -15.21
CA ARG A 167 -0.92 14.94 -16.12
C ARG A 167 -0.36 13.64 -16.68
N TRP A 168 0.06 13.67 -17.94
CA TRP A 168 0.81 12.58 -18.55
C TRP A 168 2.21 12.49 -17.94
N LEU A 169 2.67 11.26 -17.80
CA LEU A 169 4.05 10.93 -17.40
C LEU A 169 4.83 10.46 -18.61
N LEU A 170 6.03 11.01 -18.83
CA LEU A 170 7.02 10.45 -19.72
C LEU A 170 7.87 9.48 -18.91
N ALA A 171 7.91 8.21 -19.34
CA ALA A 171 8.56 7.14 -18.60
C ALA A 171 9.48 6.31 -19.46
N THR A 172 10.60 5.86 -18.90
CA THR A 172 11.51 4.90 -19.50
C THR A 172 11.35 3.55 -18.82
N HIS A 173 10.81 2.58 -19.53
CA HIS A 173 10.46 1.25 -19.01
C HIS A 173 11.36 0.16 -19.58
N GLN A 174 11.90 -0.71 -18.72
CA GLN A 174 12.67 -1.88 -19.13
C GLN A 174 11.75 -3.08 -19.33
N ARG A 175 11.67 -3.57 -20.56
CA ARG A 175 10.93 -4.80 -20.89
C ARG A 175 11.77 -6.03 -20.56
N PHE A 176 11.10 -7.19 -20.36
CA PHE A 176 11.82 -8.46 -20.16
C PHE A 176 12.38 -9.03 -21.47
N ASP A 177 11.72 -8.74 -22.56
CA ASP A 177 12.00 -9.28 -23.90
C ASP A 177 12.87 -8.34 -24.75
N SER A 178 13.37 -7.26 -24.22
CA SER A 178 14.21 -6.28 -24.92
C SER A 178 15.36 -5.79 -24.04
N ALA A 179 16.54 -5.75 -24.62
CA ALA A 179 17.72 -5.13 -23.98
C ALA A 179 17.58 -3.61 -23.91
N GLU A 180 16.94 -3.01 -24.92
CA GLU A 180 16.76 -1.58 -25.02
C GLU A 180 15.57 -1.10 -24.18
N PRO A 181 15.74 -0.06 -23.36
CA PRO A 181 14.66 0.58 -22.64
C PRO A 181 13.65 1.21 -23.60
N HIS A 182 12.38 1.11 -23.29
CA HIS A 182 11.30 1.69 -24.04
C HIS A 182 10.79 2.97 -23.40
N VAL A 183 10.76 4.06 -24.18
CA VAL A 183 10.25 5.37 -23.72
C VAL A 183 8.82 5.52 -24.20
N LEU A 184 7.90 5.85 -23.28
CA LEU A 184 6.49 5.99 -23.56
C LEU A 184 5.83 7.01 -22.64
N TYR A 185 4.62 7.44 -23.03
CA TYR A 185 3.76 8.26 -22.16
C TYR A 185 2.74 7.39 -21.44
N ILE A 186 2.52 7.69 -20.17
CA ILE A 186 1.52 7.03 -19.32
C ILE A 186 0.59 8.09 -18.75
N ALA A 187 -0.72 7.95 -18.98
CA ALA A 187 -1.74 8.67 -18.21
C ALA A 187 -2.11 7.81 -16.99
N PRO A 188 -1.65 8.14 -15.79
CA PRO A 188 -1.83 7.27 -14.62
C PRO A 188 -3.28 7.34 -14.12
N PHE A 189 -3.99 6.21 -14.13
CA PHE A 189 -5.36 6.10 -13.63
C PHE A 189 -5.41 5.66 -12.18
N CYS A 190 -4.57 4.69 -11.80
CA CYS A 190 -4.43 4.25 -10.42
C CYS A 190 -3.10 3.54 -10.17
N LEU A 191 -2.75 3.45 -8.88
CA LEU A 191 -1.68 2.61 -8.38
C LEU A 191 -2.27 1.30 -7.85
N LYS A 192 -1.56 0.19 -8.05
CA LYS A 192 -1.91 -1.13 -7.53
C LYS A 192 -0.71 -1.78 -6.87
N VAL A 193 -0.95 -2.42 -5.72
CA VAL A 193 0.05 -3.29 -5.06
C VAL A 193 -0.35 -4.74 -5.29
N PHE A 194 0.59 -5.55 -5.73
CA PHE A 194 0.41 -6.98 -5.86
C PHE A 194 1.72 -7.73 -5.60
N LYS A 195 1.71 -8.71 -4.70
CA LYS A 195 2.90 -9.48 -4.29
C LYS A 195 4.08 -8.55 -3.98
N GLN A 196 3.85 -7.57 -3.11
CA GLN A 196 4.81 -6.56 -2.63
C GLN A 196 5.38 -5.60 -3.70
N ARG A 197 4.94 -5.69 -4.97
CA ARG A 197 5.34 -4.78 -6.04
C ARG A 197 4.29 -3.70 -6.27
N TRP A 198 4.77 -2.52 -6.56
CA TRP A 198 3.96 -1.40 -6.98
C TRP A 198 3.82 -1.36 -8.50
N TYR A 199 2.63 -1.06 -8.94
CA TYR A 199 2.28 -0.95 -10.35
C TYR A 199 1.49 0.33 -10.58
N VAL A 200 1.73 0.96 -11.75
CA VAL A 200 0.88 2.01 -12.29
C VAL A 200 0.02 1.43 -13.40
N PHE A 201 -1.28 1.65 -13.32
CA PHE A 201 -2.25 1.30 -14.37
C PHE A 201 -2.73 2.58 -15.03
N GLY A 202 -2.80 2.60 -16.36
CA GLY A 202 -3.25 3.76 -17.10
C GLY A 202 -3.29 3.56 -18.60
N ALA A 203 -3.66 4.62 -19.31
CA ALA A 203 -3.56 4.66 -20.75
C ALA A 203 -2.09 4.86 -21.18
N LYS A 204 -1.71 4.23 -22.28
CA LYS A 204 -0.39 4.45 -22.89
C LYS A 204 -0.52 5.17 -24.23
N ARG A 205 0.53 5.88 -24.61
CA ARG A 205 0.79 6.30 -25.98
C ARG A 205 2.28 6.28 -26.29
N GLU A 206 2.61 6.11 -27.54
CA GLU A 206 4.00 6.16 -28.00
C GLU A 206 4.43 7.62 -28.25
N ILE A 207 5.74 7.83 -28.39
CA ILE A 207 6.29 9.16 -28.71
C ILE A 207 5.77 9.61 -30.08
N GLY A 208 5.26 10.86 -30.14
CA GLY A 208 4.68 11.43 -31.37
C GLY A 208 3.20 11.12 -31.58
N GLU A 209 2.59 10.27 -30.75
CA GLU A 209 1.15 10.03 -30.81
C GLU A 209 0.41 11.07 -29.99
N HIS A 210 -0.74 11.51 -30.48
CA HIS A 210 -1.72 12.31 -29.77
C HIS A 210 -3.03 11.56 -29.68
N ILE A 211 -3.40 11.10 -28.50
CA ILE A 211 -4.63 10.35 -28.28
C ILE A 211 -5.57 11.06 -27.30
N ALA A 212 -6.86 11.07 -27.64
CA ALA A 212 -7.91 11.39 -26.69
C ALA A 212 -8.32 10.13 -25.95
N ILE A 213 -8.24 10.13 -24.63
CA ILE A 213 -8.60 8.96 -23.82
C ILE A 213 -10.12 8.74 -23.89
N ASN A 214 -10.51 7.54 -24.27
CA ASN A 214 -11.89 7.08 -24.36
C ASN A 214 -11.98 5.59 -23.95
N ALA A 215 -13.17 5.00 -24.03
CA ALA A 215 -13.40 3.61 -23.63
C ALA A 215 -12.63 2.57 -24.45
N LYS A 216 -12.12 2.94 -25.64
CA LYS A 216 -11.33 2.05 -26.51
C LYS A 216 -9.83 2.28 -26.41
N THR A 217 -9.41 3.26 -25.59
CA THR A 217 -7.98 3.55 -25.40
C THR A 217 -7.29 2.36 -24.75
N GLU A 218 -6.17 1.97 -25.31
CA GLU A 218 -5.36 0.88 -24.77
C GLU A 218 -4.84 1.27 -23.38
N THR A 219 -5.16 0.43 -22.41
CA THR A 219 -4.65 0.55 -21.04
C THR A 219 -3.65 -0.54 -20.74
N ARG A 220 -2.64 -0.20 -19.96
CA ARG A 220 -1.57 -1.11 -19.55
C ARG A 220 -1.26 -0.96 -18.08
N ILE A 221 -0.64 -1.98 -17.53
CA ILE A 221 -0.12 -1.97 -16.16
C ILE A 221 1.39 -2.14 -16.20
N TYR A 222 2.10 -1.30 -15.48
CA TYR A 222 3.56 -1.28 -15.47
C TYR A 222 4.08 -1.40 -14.05
N ALA A 223 5.02 -2.32 -13.84
CA ALA A 223 5.73 -2.48 -12.58
C ALA A 223 6.71 -1.33 -12.38
N LEU A 224 6.67 -0.66 -11.22
CA LEU A 224 7.49 0.53 -10.95
C LEU A 224 8.98 0.21 -10.80
N ASP A 225 9.33 -0.97 -10.28
CA ASP A 225 10.70 -1.46 -10.18
C ASP A 225 11.40 -1.67 -11.54
N ARG A 226 10.63 -1.60 -12.63
CA ARG A 226 11.12 -1.68 -14.01
C ARG A 226 11.17 -0.33 -14.71
N MET A 227 10.84 0.75 -14.00
CA MET A 227 11.02 2.11 -14.47
C MET A 227 12.44 2.56 -14.17
N ARG A 228 13.13 3.12 -15.18
CA ARG A 228 14.46 3.69 -15.03
C ARG A 228 14.42 5.19 -14.80
N ASN A 229 13.47 5.86 -15.44
CA ASN A 229 13.22 7.28 -15.29
C ASN A 229 11.73 7.57 -15.48
N MET A 230 11.25 8.63 -14.83
CA MET A 230 9.88 9.11 -14.97
C MET A 230 9.81 10.58 -14.65
N GLU A 231 9.08 11.34 -15.46
CA GLU A 231 8.85 12.78 -15.24
C GLU A 231 7.42 13.16 -15.63
N ALA A 232 6.86 14.15 -14.93
CA ALA A 232 5.54 14.69 -15.26
C ALA A 232 5.68 15.69 -16.42
N THR A 233 4.78 15.60 -17.39
CA THR A 233 4.70 16.52 -18.51
C THR A 233 3.70 17.65 -18.24
N ASP A 234 3.67 18.67 -19.06
CA ASP A 234 2.65 19.74 -18.98
C ASP A 234 1.31 19.34 -19.63
N GLU A 235 1.30 18.23 -20.36
CA GLU A 235 0.09 17.74 -21.00
C GLU A 235 -0.85 17.08 -19.99
N THR A 236 -2.14 17.40 -20.11
CA THR A 236 -3.18 16.82 -19.26
C THR A 236 -4.03 15.82 -20.03
N PHE A 237 -4.70 14.94 -19.30
CA PHE A 237 -5.66 14.00 -19.83
C PHE A 237 -7.01 14.10 -19.11
N LYS A 238 -8.04 13.50 -19.66
CA LYS A 238 -9.34 13.35 -18.99
C LYS A 238 -9.51 11.91 -18.55
N LEU A 239 -9.61 11.70 -17.23
CA LEU A 239 -9.92 10.38 -16.70
C LEU A 239 -11.32 9.95 -17.21
N PRO A 240 -11.50 8.70 -17.66
CA PRO A 240 -12.83 8.22 -18.05
C PRO A 240 -13.83 8.36 -16.91
N ARG A 241 -14.99 8.97 -17.17
CA ARG A 241 -15.99 9.34 -16.14
C ARG A 241 -16.43 8.17 -15.25
N ASN A 242 -16.45 6.97 -15.80
CA ASN A 242 -16.92 5.76 -15.10
C ASN A 242 -15.76 4.88 -14.64
N PHE A 243 -14.51 5.35 -14.65
CA PHE A 243 -13.39 4.56 -14.19
C PHE A 243 -13.39 4.54 -12.65
N ALA A 244 -13.66 3.35 -12.11
CA ALA A 244 -13.54 3.06 -10.68
C ALA A 244 -12.56 1.88 -10.53
N PRO A 245 -11.36 2.09 -9.94
CA PRO A 245 -10.34 1.04 -9.85
C PRO A 245 -10.84 -0.26 -9.23
N THR A 246 -11.58 -0.17 -8.13
CA THR A 246 -12.14 -1.34 -7.45
C THR A 246 -13.09 -2.14 -8.36
N ALA A 247 -13.96 -1.46 -9.10
CA ALA A 247 -14.88 -2.12 -10.04
C ALA A 247 -14.12 -2.71 -11.24
N TYR A 248 -13.13 -1.99 -11.77
CA TYR A 248 -12.32 -2.48 -12.88
C TYR A 248 -11.57 -3.76 -12.54
N PHE A 249 -10.97 -3.82 -11.36
CA PHE A 249 -10.18 -4.96 -10.92
C PHE A 249 -11.00 -6.04 -10.19
N SER A 250 -12.31 -5.87 -10.03
CA SER A 250 -13.17 -6.77 -9.24
C SER A 250 -13.19 -8.22 -9.72
N HIS A 251 -12.82 -8.48 -10.96
CA HIS A 251 -12.78 -9.82 -11.55
C HIS A 251 -11.36 -10.31 -11.88
N PHE A 252 -10.34 -9.59 -11.44
CA PHE A 252 -8.95 -9.93 -11.72
C PHE A 252 -8.18 -10.22 -10.44
N TYR A 253 -7.55 -11.39 -10.41
CA TYR A 253 -6.51 -11.70 -9.46
C TYR A 253 -5.17 -11.23 -10.00
N GLY A 254 -4.50 -10.31 -9.30
CA GLY A 254 -3.19 -9.83 -9.72
C GLY A 254 -3.19 -8.68 -10.71
N VAL A 255 -2.24 -8.68 -11.63
CA VAL A 255 -1.94 -7.56 -12.54
C VAL A 255 -2.29 -7.82 -14.00
N PHE A 256 -2.46 -9.08 -14.39
CA PHE A 256 -2.97 -9.40 -15.73
C PHE A 256 -4.45 -9.05 -15.78
N CYS A 257 -4.79 -8.02 -16.54
CA CYS A 257 -6.14 -7.48 -16.69
C CYS A 257 -6.37 -6.98 -18.11
N GLY A 258 -7.61 -6.74 -18.46
CA GLY A 258 -7.99 -6.18 -19.75
C GLY A 258 -9.26 -6.80 -20.33
N PRO A 259 -9.84 -6.18 -21.38
CA PRO A 259 -11.14 -6.58 -21.93
C PRO A 259 -11.12 -7.96 -22.61
N GLN A 260 -9.94 -8.48 -22.92
CA GLN A 260 -9.76 -9.82 -23.49
C GLN A 260 -10.04 -10.95 -22.48
N TYR A 261 -9.94 -10.67 -21.19
CA TYR A 261 -10.17 -11.66 -20.15
C TYR A 261 -11.61 -11.55 -19.65
N LYS A 262 -12.34 -12.64 -19.69
CA LYS A 262 -13.71 -12.71 -19.19
C LYS A 262 -13.75 -13.49 -17.89
N PRO A 263 -14.47 -13.01 -16.88
CA PRO A 263 -14.64 -13.76 -15.63
C PRO A 263 -15.55 -14.97 -15.88
N GLU A 264 -15.23 -16.08 -15.22
CA GLU A 264 -15.99 -17.31 -15.26
C GLU A 264 -15.99 -17.99 -13.90
N HIS A 265 -16.89 -18.94 -13.70
CA HIS A 265 -16.96 -19.73 -12.46
C HIS A 265 -15.90 -20.82 -12.50
N ILE A 266 -14.92 -20.71 -11.60
CA ILE A 266 -13.83 -21.66 -11.46
C ILE A 266 -14.06 -22.45 -10.18
N ARG A 267 -14.14 -23.79 -10.31
CA ARG A 267 -14.23 -24.72 -9.16
C ARG A 267 -13.01 -25.60 -9.10
N VAL A 268 -12.48 -25.74 -7.92
CA VAL A 268 -11.35 -26.63 -7.67
C VAL A 268 -11.59 -27.48 -6.41
N ARG A 269 -11.05 -28.69 -6.41
CA ARG A 269 -10.90 -29.49 -5.19
C ARG A 269 -9.47 -29.36 -4.71
N VAL A 270 -9.31 -29.12 -3.41
CA VAL A 270 -8.00 -29.00 -2.77
C VAL A 270 -7.86 -30.10 -1.71
N ALA A 271 -6.67 -30.66 -1.57
CA ALA A 271 -6.40 -31.64 -0.52
C ALA A 271 -6.70 -31.06 0.87
N GLU A 272 -7.24 -31.87 1.79
CA GLU A 272 -7.67 -31.43 3.11
C GLU A 272 -6.55 -30.72 3.91
N LYS A 273 -5.30 -31.17 3.78
CA LYS A 273 -4.14 -30.53 4.42
C LYS A 273 -3.82 -29.14 3.87
N SER A 274 -4.22 -28.83 2.63
CA SER A 274 -3.96 -27.53 1.96
C SER A 274 -5.15 -26.58 2.00
N ALA A 275 -6.37 -27.06 2.28
CA ALA A 275 -7.56 -26.24 2.38
C ALA A 275 -7.45 -25.10 3.43
N PRO A 276 -6.79 -25.26 4.60
CA PRO A 276 -6.59 -24.17 5.55
C PRO A 276 -5.89 -22.95 4.97
N PHE A 277 -4.98 -23.10 4.01
CA PHE A 277 -4.31 -21.96 3.37
C PHE A 277 -5.29 -21.07 2.62
N LEU A 278 -6.23 -21.64 1.88
CA LEU A 278 -7.28 -20.89 1.18
C LEU A 278 -8.32 -20.28 2.13
N ARG A 279 -8.63 -20.97 3.23
CA ARG A 279 -9.58 -20.46 4.25
C ARG A 279 -9.03 -19.25 4.99
N THR A 280 -7.72 -19.27 5.33
CA THR A 280 -7.08 -18.20 6.09
C THR A 280 -6.67 -17.01 5.20
N LEU A 281 -6.29 -17.26 3.95
CA LEU A 281 -5.88 -16.23 3.00
C LEU A 281 -6.65 -16.39 1.68
N LYS A 282 -7.81 -15.71 1.60
CA LYS A 282 -8.61 -15.72 0.36
C LYS A 282 -7.82 -15.14 -0.80
N LEU A 283 -7.81 -15.85 -1.92
CA LEU A 283 -7.17 -15.38 -3.16
C LEU A 283 -7.95 -14.22 -3.78
N HIS A 284 -9.27 -14.29 -3.73
CA HIS A 284 -10.13 -13.27 -4.31
C HIS A 284 -11.38 -13.05 -3.46
N SER A 285 -12.00 -11.87 -3.55
CA SER A 285 -13.20 -11.52 -2.79
C SER A 285 -14.40 -12.42 -3.06
N SER A 286 -14.49 -12.98 -4.28
CA SER A 286 -15.54 -13.92 -4.66
C SER A 286 -15.33 -15.35 -4.17
N GLN A 287 -14.27 -15.63 -3.39
CA GLN A 287 -13.99 -16.98 -2.90
C GLN A 287 -15.04 -17.48 -1.96
N SER A 288 -15.60 -18.65 -2.25
CA SER A 288 -16.48 -19.43 -1.41
C SER A 288 -16.01 -20.87 -1.30
N GLU A 289 -16.50 -21.60 -0.30
CA GLU A 289 -16.28 -23.03 -0.11
C GLU A 289 -17.67 -23.68 0.04
N PRO A 290 -18.36 -24.00 -1.09
CA PRO A 290 -19.71 -24.54 -1.06
C PRO A 290 -19.79 -25.96 -0.49
N GLU A 291 -18.73 -26.74 -0.59
CA GLU A 291 -18.56 -28.08 -0.06
C GLU A 291 -17.18 -28.20 0.58
N PRO A 292 -16.96 -29.06 1.56
CA PRO A 292 -15.65 -29.22 2.19
C PRO A 292 -14.53 -29.46 1.16
N CYS A 293 -13.49 -28.63 1.22
CA CYS A 293 -12.33 -28.67 0.31
C CYS A 293 -12.65 -28.40 -1.17
N ILE A 294 -13.85 -27.93 -1.50
CA ILE A 294 -14.20 -27.44 -2.83
C ILE A 294 -14.33 -25.93 -2.77
N PHE A 295 -13.46 -25.25 -3.51
CA PHE A 295 -13.44 -23.78 -3.57
C PHE A 295 -13.95 -23.29 -4.91
N GLU A 296 -14.66 -22.17 -4.86
CA GLU A 296 -15.22 -21.52 -6.03
C GLU A 296 -14.83 -20.04 -6.09
N TRP A 297 -14.59 -19.56 -7.30
CA TRP A 297 -14.38 -18.14 -7.60
C TRP A 297 -15.16 -17.73 -8.85
N TYR A 298 -15.58 -16.47 -8.88
CA TYR A 298 -16.00 -15.80 -10.11
C TYR A 298 -14.90 -14.80 -10.49
N VAL A 299 -13.96 -15.22 -11.33
CA VAL A 299 -12.73 -14.48 -11.64
C VAL A 299 -12.25 -14.82 -13.04
N ALA A 300 -11.59 -13.90 -13.72
CA ALA A 300 -10.95 -14.18 -14.99
C ALA A 300 -9.74 -15.12 -14.79
N PRO A 301 -9.62 -16.23 -15.55
CA PRO A 301 -8.50 -17.15 -15.48
C PRO A 301 -7.24 -16.56 -16.12
N THR A 302 -6.76 -15.48 -15.53
CA THR A 302 -5.54 -14.80 -15.98
C THR A 302 -4.29 -15.57 -15.56
N PHE A 303 -3.17 -15.23 -16.18
CA PHE A 303 -1.89 -15.86 -15.87
C PHE A 303 -1.59 -15.86 -14.37
N ASP A 304 -1.81 -14.72 -13.68
CA ASP A 304 -1.56 -14.61 -12.22
C ASP A 304 -2.40 -15.59 -11.42
N PHE A 305 -3.69 -15.73 -11.76
CA PHE A 305 -4.60 -16.62 -11.06
C PHE A 305 -4.24 -18.09 -11.31
N ILE A 306 -3.97 -18.46 -12.56
CA ILE A 306 -3.54 -19.81 -12.93
C ILE A 306 -2.21 -20.16 -12.24
N GLN A 307 -1.25 -19.25 -12.23
CA GLN A 307 0.02 -19.45 -11.50
C GLN A 307 -0.21 -19.68 -10.01
N GLN A 308 -1.16 -18.96 -9.42
CA GLN A 308 -1.48 -19.16 -8.00
C GLN A 308 -2.10 -20.54 -7.75
N LEU A 309 -2.96 -21.04 -8.64
CA LEU A 309 -3.49 -22.40 -8.53
C LEU A 309 -2.38 -23.46 -8.68
N ARG A 310 -1.43 -23.25 -9.60
CA ARG A 310 -0.27 -24.15 -9.80
C ARG A 310 0.62 -24.30 -8.56
N THR A 311 0.64 -23.33 -7.65
CA THR A 311 1.42 -23.44 -6.41
C THR A 311 0.99 -24.61 -5.52
N PHE A 312 -0.24 -25.11 -5.69
CA PHE A 312 -0.72 -26.27 -4.95
C PHE A 312 -0.26 -27.62 -5.55
N GLY A 313 0.31 -27.61 -6.77
CA GLY A 313 0.82 -28.83 -7.43
C GLY A 313 -0.23 -29.93 -7.52
N SER A 314 0.14 -31.14 -7.10
CA SER A 314 -0.76 -32.30 -7.10
C SER A 314 -1.86 -32.28 -6.03
N GLU A 315 -1.90 -31.28 -5.18
CA GLU A 315 -2.90 -31.13 -4.11
C GLU A 315 -4.13 -30.34 -4.57
N LEU A 316 -4.17 -29.91 -5.85
CA LEU A 316 -5.31 -29.20 -6.43
C LEU A 316 -5.76 -29.88 -7.72
N GLU A 317 -7.07 -30.13 -7.79
CA GLU A 317 -7.74 -30.59 -9.00
C GLU A 317 -8.70 -29.51 -9.50
N VAL A 318 -8.56 -29.10 -10.76
CA VAL A 318 -9.53 -28.21 -11.41
C VAL A 318 -10.75 -29.03 -11.79
N LEU A 319 -11.93 -28.68 -11.29
CA LEU A 319 -13.22 -29.33 -11.60
C LEU A 319 -13.90 -28.66 -12.77
N SER A 320 -13.90 -27.33 -12.82
CA SER A 320 -14.47 -26.51 -13.91
C SER A 320 -13.77 -25.15 -14.00
N PRO A 321 -13.80 -24.46 -15.13
CA PRO A 321 -14.38 -24.92 -16.41
C PRO A 321 -13.52 -25.99 -17.08
N LYS A 322 -14.12 -26.68 -18.06
CA LYS A 322 -13.45 -27.78 -18.78
C LYS A 322 -12.16 -27.30 -19.47
N SER A 323 -12.18 -26.12 -20.07
CA SER A 323 -11.00 -25.51 -20.73
C SER A 323 -9.80 -25.40 -19.80
N LEU A 324 -10.02 -24.94 -18.58
CA LEU A 324 -8.97 -24.82 -17.57
C LEU A 324 -8.52 -26.19 -17.05
N ARG A 325 -9.46 -27.13 -16.86
CA ARG A 325 -9.15 -28.52 -16.49
C ARG A 325 -8.27 -29.20 -17.53
N ASP A 326 -8.63 -29.07 -18.81
CA ASP A 326 -7.87 -29.66 -19.93
C ASP A 326 -6.46 -29.06 -20.00
N GLN A 327 -6.34 -27.75 -19.80
CA GLN A 327 -5.03 -27.07 -19.72
C GLN A 327 -4.16 -27.65 -18.59
N PHE A 328 -4.69 -27.82 -17.38
CA PHE A 328 -3.94 -28.41 -16.27
C PHE A 328 -3.57 -29.87 -16.50
N ALA A 329 -4.43 -30.64 -17.18
CA ALA A 329 -4.15 -32.03 -17.55
C ALA A 329 -2.99 -32.12 -18.57
N GLU A 330 -2.99 -31.25 -19.58
CA GLU A 330 -1.91 -31.15 -20.57
C GLU A 330 -0.58 -30.74 -19.91
N GLU A 331 -0.61 -29.72 -19.06
CA GLU A 331 0.58 -29.28 -18.29
C GLU A 331 1.14 -30.39 -17.40
N ALA A 332 0.27 -31.16 -16.73
CA ALA A 332 0.69 -32.28 -15.90
C ALA A 332 1.35 -33.40 -16.74
N ALA A 333 0.81 -33.69 -17.93
CA ALA A 333 1.38 -34.64 -18.86
C ALA A 333 2.77 -34.19 -19.35
N ASN A 334 2.90 -32.91 -19.72
CA ASN A 334 4.16 -32.30 -20.12
C ASN A 334 5.20 -32.34 -18.98
N LEU A 335 4.78 -31.98 -17.76
CA LEU A 335 5.63 -32.05 -16.58
C LEU A 335 6.11 -33.49 -16.32
N CYS A 336 5.21 -34.47 -16.41
CA CYS A 336 5.56 -35.89 -16.26
C CYS A 336 6.60 -36.34 -17.30
N SER A 337 6.55 -35.81 -18.52
CA SER A 337 7.51 -36.16 -19.58
C SER A 337 8.92 -35.62 -19.32
N LEU A 338 9.07 -34.53 -18.56
CA LEU A 338 10.39 -33.97 -18.20
C LEU A 338 11.15 -34.80 -17.17
N TYR A 339 10.45 -35.66 -16.43
CA TYR A 339 11.04 -36.49 -15.35
C TYR A 339 11.06 -37.99 -15.70
N LYS A 340 10.74 -38.35 -16.91
CA LYS A 340 10.90 -39.68 -17.47
C LYS A 340 12.18 -39.78 -18.30
#